data_be457523e17e9df6534641da34ecab30
#
_entry.id   be457523e17e9df6534641da34ecab30
#
_cell.length_a   1.000
_cell.length_b   1.000
_cell.length_c   1.000
_cell.angle_alpha   90.00
_cell.angle_beta   90.00
_cell.angle_gamma   90.00
#
_symmetry.space_group_name_H-M   'P 1'
#
loop_
_entity.id
_entity.type
_entity.pdbx_description
1 polymer ?
#
loop_
_entity_poly.entity_id
_entity_poly.type
_entity_poly.pdbx_seq_one_letter_code
_entity_poly.pdbx_strand_id
1 'polypeptide(L)'
;EDLQANALDVGSHLLIQLNKLKSKHNLIGDVRGAGLFVGVELVKDRNTLEPADEEADYIINKMKDKGLLLSKDGPNHNVIKIKPPLVFTKENVDFLVKQLDETLASHKL
;
A
#
# COMPACT_ATOMS: atom_id res chain seq x y z
N GLU A 1 19.50 0.54 -20.20
CA GLU A 1 18.19 0.19 -19.68
C GLU A 1 17.40 1.42 -19.28
N ASP A 2 16.11 1.33 -19.47
CA ASP A 2 15.22 2.43 -19.12
C ASP A 2 14.63 2.18 -17.74
N LEU A 3 15.23 2.77 -16.71
CA LEU A 3 14.79 2.61 -15.33
C LEU A 3 13.39 3.20 -15.12
N GLN A 4 13.06 4.26 -15.85
CA GLN A 4 11.76 4.89 -15.72
C GLN A 4 10.65 4.00 -16.28
N ALA A 5 10.90 3.38 -17.44
CA ALA A 5 9.92 2.46 -18.01
C ALA A 5 9.73 1.26 -17.10
N ASN A 6 10.81 0.75 -16.51
CA ASN A 6 10.72 -0.34 -15.54
C ASN A 6 9.91 0.06 -14.32
N ALA A 7 10.10 1.28 -13.82
CA ALA A 7 9.37 1.77 -12.66
C ALA A 7 7.88 1.89 -12.96
N LEU A 8 7.50 2.33 -14.16
CA LEU A 8 6.10 2.42 -14.54
C LEU A 8 5.47 1.05 -14.66
N ASP A 9 6.18 0.08 -15.22
CA ASP A 9 5.69 -1.28 -15.37
C ASP A 9 5.51 -1.95 -13.99
N VAL A 10 6.49 -1.77 -13.13
CA VAL A 10 6.43 -2.30 -11.75
C VAL A 10 5.31 -1.60 -10.98
N GLY A 11 5.15 -0.30 -11.16
CA GLY A 11 4.07 0.45 -10.52
C GLY A 11 2.70 -0.03 -10.94
N SER A 12 2.53 -0.34 -12.24
CA SER A 12 1.27 -0.89 -12.74
C SER A 12 0.98 -2.26 -12.12
N HIS A 13 2.01 -3.10 -12.00
CA HIS A 13 1.87 -4.41 -11.36
C HIS A 13 1.46 -4.25 -9.90
N LEU A 14 2.11 -3.32 -9.20
CA LEU A 14 1.79 -3.03 -7.80
C LEU A 14 0.33 -2.59 -7.66
N LEU A 15 -0.13 -1.70 -8.53
CA LEU A 15 -1.49 -1.21 -8.49
C LEU A 15 -2.50 -2.34 -8.68
N ILE A 16 -2.24 -3.24 -9.62
CA ILE A 16 -3.11 -4.39 -9.87
C ILE A 16 -3.18 -5.29 -8.64
N GLN A 17 -2.03 -5.59 -8.04
CA GLN A 17 -1.98 -6.47 -6.87
C GLN A 17 -2.66 -5.82 -5.66
N LEU A 18 -2.50 -4.51 -5.48
CA LEU A 18 -3.15 -3.82 -4.36
C LEU A 18 -4.67 -3.75 -4.53
N ASN A 19 -5.15 -3.64 -5.78
CA ASN A 19 -6.59 -3.70 -6.02
C ASN A 19 -7.17 -5.07 -5.68
N LYS A 20 -6.38 -6.13 -5.82
CA LYS A 20 -6.81 -7.45 -5.36
C LYS A 20 -6.93 -7.49 -3.84
N LEU A 21 -6.00 -6.83 -3.13
CA LEU A 21 -6.10 -6.73 -1.67
C LEU A 21 -7.31 -5.92 -1.24
N LYS A 22 -7.67 -4.90 -2.01
CA LYS A 22 -8.85 -4.08 -1.73
C LYS A 22 -10.12 -4.95 -1.68
N SER A 23 -10.22 -5.92 -2.57
CA SER A 23 -11.35 -6.85 -2.58
C SER A 23 -11.35 -7.78 -1.38
N LYS A 24 -10.18 -8.01 -0.79
CA LYS A 24 -10.00 -8.96 0.31
C LYS A 24 -10.11 -8.31 1.68
N HIS A 25 -9.72 -7.02 1.79
CA HIS A 25 -9.68 -6.32 3.08
C HIS A 25 -10.55 -5.07 3.05
N ASN A 26 -11.57 -5.04 3.89
CA ASN A 26 -12.49 -3.91 3.98
C ASN A 26 -11.81 -2.65 4.50
N LEU A 27 -10.68 -2.79 5.18
CA LEU A 27 -9.92 -1.65 5.67
C LEU A 27 -9.39 -0.76 4.54
N ILE A 28 -9.19 -1.33 3.35
CA ILE A 28 -8.74 -0.57 2.19
C ILE A 28 -9.95 0.08 1.53
N GLY A 29 -10.02 1.41 1.59
CA GLY A 29 -11.10 2.17 0.98
C GLY A 29 -10.85 2.48 -0.49
N ASP A 30 -9.58 2.73 -0.84
CA ASP A 30 -9.24 3.06 -2.22
C ASP A 30 -7.75 2.80 -2.48
N VAL A 31 -7.41 2.55 -3.74
CA VAL A 31 -6.04 2.38 -4.19
C VAL A 31 -5.86 3.28 -5.40
N ARG A 32 -4.88 4.19 -5.33
CA ARG A 32 -4.64 5.17 -6.39
C ARG A 32 -3.17 5.15 -6.80
N GLY A 33 -2.95 5.18 -8.11
CA GLY A 33 -1.60 5.35 -8.66
C GLY A 33 -1.41 6.79 -9.08
N ALA A 34 -0.23 7.36 -8.80
CA ALA A 34 0.11 8.71 -9.19
C ALA A 34 1.59 8.76 -9.53
N GLY A 35 1.90 8.67 -10.84
CA GLY A 35 3.29 8.65 -11.27
C GLY A 35 4.02 7.42 -10.79
N LEU A 36 5.08 7.64 -10.01
CA LEU A 36 5.93 6.56 -9.53
C LEU A 36 5.58 6.11 -8.11
N PHE A 37 4.42 6.49 -7.60
CA PHE A 37 4.01 6.00 -6.28
C PHE A 37 2.55 5.59 -6.29
N VAL A 38 2.17 4.81 -5.29
CA VAL A 38 0.80 4.33 -5.12
C VAL A 38 0.33 4.70 -3.71
N GLY A 39 -0.88 5.21 -3.61
CA GLY A 39 -1.51 5.50 -2.32
C GLY A 39 -2.58 4.47 -2.00
N VAL A 40 -2.57 3.97 -0.77
CA VAL A 40 -3.58 3.05 -0.27
C VAL A 40 -4.32 3.76 0.86
N GLU A 41 -5.56 4.15 0.60
CA GLU A 41 -6.37 4.84 1.59
C GLU A 41 -7.05 3.83 2.51
N LEU A 42 -6.86 4.00 3.82
CA LEU A 42 -7.44 3.11 4.81
C LEU A 42 -8.63 3.78 5.48
N VAL A 43 -9.73 3.03 5.58
CA VAL A 43 -10.97 3.53 6.18
C VAL A 43 -11.49 2.49 7.17
N LYS A 44 -12.12 2.96 8.24
CA LYS A 44 -12.76 2.07 9.22
C LYS A 44 -14.08 1.54 8.68
N ASP A 45 -14.72 2.30 7.79
CA ASP A 45 -16.02 1.97 7.23
C ASP A 45 -16.08 2.48 5.80
N ARG A 46 -16.34 1.59 4.84
CA ARG A 46 -16.40 1.96 3.42
C ARG A 46 -17.60 2.84 3.08
N ASN A 47 -18.65 2.79 3.88
CA ASN A 47 -19.83 3.59 3.63
C ASN A 47 -19.66 5.02 4.11
N THR A 48 -19.09 5.21 5.30
CA THR A 48 -18.87 6.54 5.86
C THR A 48 -17.53 7.13 5.49
N LEU A 49 -16.57 6.28 5.06
CA LEU A 49 -15.20 6.64 4.74
C LEU A 49 -14.45 7.21 5.95
N GLU A 50 -14.82 6.78 7.14
CA GLU A 50 -14.13 7.21 8.36
C GLU A 50 -12.65 6.84 8.28
N PRO A 51 -11.72 7.80 8.44
CA PRO A 51 -10.29 7.53 8.28
C PRO A 51 -9.75 6.56 9.33
N ALA A 52 -8.89 5.65 8.89
CA ALA A 52 -8.24 4.67 9.76
C ALA A 52 -6.77 5.05 9.97
N ASP A 53 -6.52 6.17 10.64
CA ASP A 53 -5.15 6.67 10.82
C ASP A 53 -4.35 5.83 11.82
N GLU A 54 -4.98 5.32 12.87
CA GLU A 54 -4.31 4.44 13.82
C GLU A 54 -3.90 3.13 13.17
N GLU A 55 -4.79 2.59 12.32
CA GLU A 55 -4.52 1.38 11.58
C GLU A 55 -3.38 1.60 10.59
N ALA A 56 -3.31 2.80 9.99
CA ALA A 56 -2.22 3.13 9.08
C ALA A 56 -0.89 3.13 9.83
N ASP A 57 -0.85 3.69 11.03
CA ASP A 57 0.36 3.68 11.87
C ASP A 57 0.78 2.25 12.21
N TYR A 58 -0.18 1.41 12.57
CA TYR A 58 0.10 0.02 12.88
C TYR A 58 0.75 -0.69 11.68
N ILE A 59 0.16 -0.51 10.51
CA ILE A 59 0.65 -1.17 9.31
C ILE A 59 2.05 -0.67 8.93
N ILE A 60 2.26 0.65 8.98
CA ILE A 60 3.56 1.21 8.66
C ILE A 60 4.64 0.69 9.59
N ASN A 61 4.35 0.61 10.89
CA ASN A 61 5.31 0.11 11.87
C ASN A 61 5.60 -1.37 11.67
N LYS A 62 4.58 -2.18 11.38
CA LYS A 62 4.78 -3.61 11.13
C LYS A 62 5.57 -3.85 9.85
N MET A 63 5.29 -3.08 8.79
CA MET A 63 6.03 -3.22 7.55
C MET A 63 7.49 -2.79 7.73
N LYS A 64 7.73 -1.77 8.55
CA LYS A 64 9.09 -1.35 8.87
C LYS A 64 9.87 -2.49 9.54
N ASP A 65 9.23 -3.23 10.44
CA ASP A 65 9.86 -4.38 11.09
C ASP A 65 10.24 -5.47 10.09
N LYS A 66 9.58 -5.49 8.94
CA LYS A 66 9.85 -6.45 7.88
C LYS A 66 10.83 -5.89 6.83
N GLY A 67 11.41 -4.73 7.10
CA GLY A 67 12.37 -4.10 6.21
C GLY A 67 11.76 -3.26 5.09
N LEU A 68 10.47 -2.95 5.20
CA LEU A 68 9.76 -2.19 4.16
C LEU A 68 9.38 -0.83 4.71
N LEU A 69 9.91 0.23 4.10
CA LEU A 69 9.66 1.60 4.55
C LEU A 69 8.51 2.20 3.75
N LEU A 70 7.43 2.51 4.45
CA LEU A 70 6.26 3.17 3.90
C LEU A 70 6.05 4.47 4.65
N SER A 71 5.34 5.41 4.04
CA SER A 71 5.02 6.66 4.70
C SER A 71 3.51 6.85 4.73
N LYS A 72 3.07 7.75 5.61
CA LYS A 72 1.67 8.09 5.78
C LYS A 72 1.44 9.48 5.19
N ASP A 73 0.33 9.66 4.50
CA ASP A 73 0.05 10.90 3.81
C ASP A 73 -1.45 11.19 3.84
N GLY A 74 -1.83 12.31 3.23
CA GLY A 74 -3.22 12.72 3.11
C GLY A 74 -3.67 13.58 4.28
N PRO A 75 -4.78 14.32 4.10
CA PRO A 75 -5.26 15.25 5.14
C PRO A 75 -5.71 14.55 6.42
N ASN A 76 -6.08 13.28 6.36
CA ASN A 76 -6.53 12.52 7.51
C ASN A 76 -5.49 11.50 7.99
N HIS A 77 -4.27 11.55 7.47
CA HIS A 77 -3.16 10.67 7.84
C HIS A 77 -3.52 9.18 7.71
N ASN A 78 -4.36 8.86 6.74
CA ASN A 78 -4.85 7.48 6.55
C ASN A 78 -4.47 6.90 5.19
N VAL A 79 -3.60 7.57 4.45
CA VAL A 79 -3.12 7.06 3.15
C VAL A 79 -1.71 6.54 3.31
N ILE A 80 -1.53 5.25 3.03
CA ILE A 80 -0.19 4.67 3.01
C ILE A 80 0.40 4.92 1.63
N LYS A 81 1.53 5.60 1.60
CA LYS A 81 2.21 5.95 0.36
C LYS A 81 3.33 4.96 0.10
N ILE A 82 3.25 4.28 -1.03
CA ILE A 82 4.24 3.29 -1.44
C ILE A 82 4.98 3.84 -2.65
N LYS A 83 6.29 4.06 -2.48
CA LYS A 83 7.13 4.60 -3.53
C LYS A 83 8.26 3.60 -3.80
N PRO A 84 8.04 2.64 -4.71
CA PRO A 84 9.06 1.63 -4.95
C PRO A 84 10.31 2.25 -5.56
N PRO A 85 11.50 1.77 -5.15
CA PRO A 85 12.73 2.21 -5.81
C PRO A 85 12.70 1.90 -7.30
N LEU A 86 13.43 2.68 -8.10
CA LEU A 86 13.47 2.51 -9.55
C LEU A 86 13.96 1.13 -9.97
N VAL A 87 14.76 0.49 -9.12
CA VAL A 87 15.31 -0.84 -9.41
C VAL A 87 14.43 -1.99 -8.90
N PHE A 88 13.27 -1.67 -8.35
CA PHE A 88 12.35 -2.69 -7.86
C PHE A 88 11.94 -3.63 -9.00
N THR A 89 11.76 -4.91 -8.66
CA THR A 89 11.28 -5.93 -9.60
C THR A 89 9.86 -6.32 -9.25
N LYS A 90 9.21 -7.08 -10.13
CA LYS A 90 7.88 -7.61 -9.84
C LYS A 90 7.91 -8.57 -8.66
N GLU A 91 9.02 -9.30 -8.49
CA GLU A 91 9.20 -10.18 -7.32
C GLU A 91 9.26 -9.35 -6.04
N ASN A 92 9.91 -8.18 -6.07
CA ASN A 92 9.93 -7.27 -4.92
C ASN A 92 8.53 -6.78 -4.60
N VAL A 93 7.74 -6.47 -5.63
CA VAL A 93 6.34 -6.05 -5.44
C VAL A 93 5.55 -7.18 -4.81
N ASP A 94 5.70 -8.40 -5.31
CA ASP A 94 4.96 -9.54 -4.78
C ASP A 94 5.29 -9.79 -3.32
N PHE A 95 6.56 -9.62 -2.93
CA PHE A 95 6.97 -9.72 -1.53
C PHE A 95 6.30 -8.64 -0.68
N LEU A 96 6.34 -7.39 -1.15
CA LEU A 96 5.73 -6.26 -0.43
C LEU A 96 4.23 -6.50 -0.24
N VAL A 97 3.54 -6.91 -1.30
CA VAL A 97 2.10 -7.13 -1.26
C VAL A 97 1.75 -8.28 -0.32
N LYS A 98 2.56 -9.36 -0.35
CA LYS A 98 2.35 -10.48 0.56
C LYS A 98 2.48 -10.04 2.01
N GLN A 99 3.52 -9.24 2.32
CA GLN A 99 3.72 -8.76 3.68
C GLN A 99 2.58 -7.83 4.10
N LEU A 100 2.12 -6.98 3.19
CA LEU A 100 1.00 -6.10 3.47
C LEU A 100 -0.28 -6.89 3.71
N ASP A 101 -0.54 -7.91 2.90
CA ASP A 101 -1.70 -8.77 3.05
C ASP A 101 -1.69 -9.44 4.44
N GLU A 102 -0.56 -10.00 4.83
CA GLU A 102 -0.42 -10.66 6.12
C GLU A 102 -0.61 -9.67 7.27
N THR A 103 -0.09 -8.47 7.12
CA THR A 103 -0.22 -7.42 8.15
C THR A 103 -1.67 -6.99 8.30
N LEU A 104 -2.37 -6.80 7.19
CA LEU A 104 -3.79 -6.45 7.21
C LEU A 104 -4.62 -7.57 7.84
N ALA A 105 -4.30 -8.82 7.52
CA ALA A 105 -5.04 -9.95 8.07
C ALA A 105 -4.81 -10.11 9.57
N SER A 106 -3.63 -9.75 10.05
CA SER A 106 -3.29 -9.90 11.47
C SER A 106 -3.82 -8.74 12.33
N HIS A 107 -4.19 -7.62 11.71
CA HIS A 107 -4.70 -6.47 12.44
C HIS A 107 -6.14 -6.73 12.88
N LYS A 108 -6.39 -6.57 14.17
CA LYS A 108 -7.74 -6.73 14.73
C LYS A 108 -8.11 -5.45 15.47
N LEU A 109 -9.25 -4.95 15.12
CA LEU A 109 -9.79 -3.75 15.77
C LEU A 109 -10.49 -4.10 17.07
#